data_b94ea4b0bc9050b8fa20d931756404e2
#
_entry.id   b94ea4b0bc9050b8fa20d931756404e2
#
_cell.length_a   1.000
_cell.length_b   1.000
_cell.length_c   1.000
_cell.angle_alpha   90.00
_cell.angle_beta   90.00
_cell.angle_gamma   90.00
#
_symmetry.space_group_name_H-M   'P 1'
#
loop_
_entity.id
_entity.type
_entity.pdbx_description
1 polymer ?
#
loop_
_entity_poly.entity_id
_entity_poly.type
_entity_poly.pdbx_seq_one_letter_code
_entity_poly.pdbx_strand_id
1 'polypeptide(L)'
;KNEKFIAFADRVLDAAVASGAETAEALAEVAVEDGTVKDLTDSMQAVIGEKIVVRRLARLVAPKVELYLHRTSPDLPAQVAVLVGTDEEAAEVAHDIAMHIAAYSPLYVTREDVPVETVAKERAIAEETTRAEGKPEKAIPKIVQGRMNGFYKSTVLLDQGFARDPKVSVGKIVDQAGGKVTGFARIRVGSAE
;
A
#
# COMPACT_ATOMS: atom_id res chain seq x y z
N LYS A 1 22.05 8.02 -10.96
CA LYS A 1 20.89 8.85 -11.36
C LYS A 1 20.91 8.93 -12.89
N ASN A 2 19.91 8.34 -13.54
CA ASN A 2 19.79 8.33 -15.00
C ASN A 2 18.63 9.26 -15.41
N GLU A 3 18.93 10.42 -15.99
CA GLU A 3 17.93 11.41 -16.37
C GLU A 3 16.97 10.90 -17.44
N LYS A 4 17.47 10.06 -18.36
CA LYS A 4 16.61 9.44 -19.38
C LYS A 4 15.58 8.49 -18.77
N PHE A 5 15.96 7.77 -17.71
CA PHE A 5 15.04 6.90 -17.00
C PHE A 5 13.97 7.69 -16.23
N ILE A 6 14.37 8.82 -15.62
CA ILE A 6 13.42 9.70 -14.93
C ILE A 6 12.40 10.25 -15.93
N ALA A 7 12.86 10.79 -17.07
CA ALA A 7 11.97 11.29 -18.10
C ALA A 7 11.04 10.20 -18.68
N PHE A 8 11.55 8.97 -18.83
CA PHE A 8 10.73 7.83 -19.20
C PHE A 8 9.64 7.54 -18.15
N ALA A 9 10.00 7.50 -16.86
CA ALA A 9 9.06 7.24 -15.78
C ALA A 9 7.96 8.31 -15.71
N ASP A 10 8.32 9.59 -15.91
CA ASP A 10 7.37 10.69 -15.96
C ASP A 10 6.40 10.53 -17.14
N ARG A 11 6.87 10.19 -18.33
CA ARG A 11 6.00 9.92 -19.50
C ARG A 11 5.03 8.76 -19.27
N VAL A 12 5.47 7.70 -18.60
CA VAL A 12 4.60 6.55 -18.24
C VAL A 12 3.54 6.99 -17.24
N LEU A 13 3.90 7.80 -16.24
CA LEU A 13 2.96 8.35 -15.27
C LEU A 13 1.95 9.29 -15.94
N ASP A 14 2.39 10.16 -16.81
CA ASP A 14 1.51 11.09 -17.56
C ASP A 14 0.50 10.30 -18.42
N ALA A 15 0.95 9.23 -19.09
CA ALA A 15 0.08 8.34 -19.84
C ALA A 15 -0.95 7.64 -18.94
N ALA A 16 -0.55 7.20 -17.74
CA ALA A 16 -1.46 6.60 -16.76
C ALA A 16 -2.52 7.58 -16.28
N VAL A 17 -2.12 8.82 -15.98
CA VAL A 17 -3.04 9.89 -15.56
C VAL A 17 -4.00 10.27 -16.67
N ALA A 18 -3.50 10.49 -17.87
CA ALA A 18 -4.31 10.92 -19.01
C ALA A 18 -5.32 9.85 -19.48
N SER A 19 -4.91 8.57 -19.48
CA SER A 19 -5.77 7.47 -19.92
C SER A 19 -6.76 6.99 -18.85
N GLY A 20 -6.46 7.21 -17.57
CA GLY A 20 -7.20 6.64 -16.47
C GLY A 20 -7.08 5.12 -16.36
N ALA A 21 -6.02 4.53 -16.94
CA ALA A 21 -5.75 3.09 -16.84
C ALA A 21 -5.70 2.65 -15.35
N GLU A 22 -6.27 1.50 -15.05
CA GLU A 22 -6.36 0.96 -13.69
C GLU A 22 -5.44 -0.25 -13.48
N THR A 23 -4.91 -0.82 -14.55
CA THR A 23 -3.98 -1.96 -14.50
C THR A 23 -2.73 -1.70 -15.33
N ALA A 24 -1.62 -2.38 -14.98
CA ALA A 24 -0.38 -2.26 -15.73
C ALA A 24 -0.53 -2.79 -17.18
N GLU A 25 -1.35 -3.82 -17.38
CA GLU A 25 -1.67 -4.38 -18.69
C GLU A 25 -2.42 -3.36 -19.56
N ALA A 26 -3.45 -2.73 -19.01
CA ALA A 26 -4.18 -1.68 -19.71
C ALA A 26 -3.29 -0.48 -20.04
N LEU A 27 -2.40 -0.09 -19.11
CA LEU A 27 -1.46 1.00 -19.32
C LEU A 27 -0.46 0.68 -20.44
N ALA A 28 0.00 -0.56 -20.55
CA ALA A 28 0.95 -0.97 -21.59
C ALA A 28 0.43 -0.68 -23.01
N GLU A 29 -0.88 -0.76 -23.22
CA GLU A 29 -1.55 -0.54 -24.52
C GLU A 29 -1.93 0.92 -24.78
N VAL A 30 -1.71 1.81 -23.80
CA VAL A 30 -2.02 3.23 -23.95
C VAL A 30 -1.11 3.87 -25.00
N ALA A 31 -1.74 4.58 -25.95
CA ALA A 31 -1.02 5.31 -26.99
C ALA A 31 -0.24 6.49 -26.42
N VAL A 32 0.99 6.65 -26.86
CA VAL A 32 1.87 7.78 -26.62
C VAL A 32 2.39 8.30 -27.96
N GLU A 33 3.15 9.39 -27.98
CA GLU A 33 3.60 10.06 -29.21
C GLU A 33 4.27 9.10 -30.22
N ASP A 34 5.08 8.14 -29.75
CA ASP A 34 5.89 7.23 -30.56
C ASP A 34 5.47 5.75 -30.41
N GLY A 35 4.17 5.48 -30.33
CA GLY A 35 3.65 4.10 -30.20
C GLY A 35 2.79 3.90 -28.96
N THR A 36 3.10 2.89 -28.16
CA THR A 36 2.41 2.59 -26.88
C THR A 36 3.38 2.74 -25.69
N VAL A 37 2.83 2.73 -24.47
CA VAL A 37 3.65 2.67 -23.26
C VAL A 37 4.56 1.44 -23.25
N LYS A 38 4.11 0.32 -23.83
CA LYS A 38 4.92 -0.87 -24.02
C LYS A 38 6.11 -0.58 -24.93
N ASP A 39 5.89 0.05 -26.10
CA ASP A 39 6.96 0.40 -27.04
C ASP A 39 7.97 1.37 -26.41
N LEU A 40 7.47 2.34 -25.64
CA LEU A 40 8.31 3.27 -24.87
C LEU A 40 9.19 2.51 -23.86
N THR A 41 8.63 1.52 -23.17
CA THR A 41 9.34 0.68 -22.20
C THR A 41 10.41 -0.17 -22.86
N ASP A 42 10.08 -0.83 -23.98
CA ASP A 42 11.01 -1.65 -24.76
C ASP A 42 12.18 -0.82 -25.30
N SER A 43 11.90 0.38 -25.78
CA SER A 43 12.93 1.34 -26.23
C SER A 43 13.86 1.76 -25.10
N MET A 44 13.33 2.01 -23.91
CA MET A 44 14.14 2.39 -22.75
C MET A 44 15.00 1.22 -22.25
N GLN A 45 14.48 -0.02 -22.29
CA GLN A 45 15.27 -1.22 -21.99
C GLN A 45 16.49 -1.34 -22.91
N ALA A 46 16.31 -1.08 -24.22
CA ALA A 46 17.42 -1.11 -25.17
C ALA A 46 18.47 -0.04 -24.88
N VAL A 47 18.07 1.13 -24.40
CA VAL A 47 18.98 2.24 -24.06
C VAL A 47 19.78 1.96 -22.79
N ILE A 48 19.14 1.39 -21.76
CA ILE A 48 19.77 1.17 -20.45
C ILE A 48 20.50 -0.18 -20.40
N GLY A 49 20.05 -1.17 -21.19
CA GLY A 49 20.58 -2.53 -21.16
C GLY A 49 20.06 -3.37 -19.99
N GLU A 50 19.00 -2.92 -19.33
CA GLU A 50 18.38 -3.61 -18.19
C GLU A 50 16.88 -3.83 -18.44
N LYS A 51 16.34 -4.93 -17.90
CA LYS A 51 14.91 -5.20 -17.99
C LYS A 51 14.12 -4.21 -17.14
N ILE A 52 13.18 -3.51 -17.76
CA ILE A 52 12.23 -2.61 -17.11
C ILE A 52 10.84 -3.22 -17.15
N VAL A 53 10.14 -3.20 -16.04
CA VAL A 53 8.76 -3.68 -15.95
C VAL A 53 7.91 -2.66 -15.22
N VAL A 54 6.86 -2.18 -15.88
CA VAL A 54 5.75 -1.47 -15.21
C VAL A 54 4.85 -2.54 -14.63
N ARG A 55 5.00 -2.85 -13.34
CA ARG A 55 4.39 -4.03 -12.74
C ARG A 55 3.07 -3.73 -12.05
N ARG A 56 2.97 -2.58 -11.41
CA ARG A 56 1.79 -2.19 -10.64
C ARG A 56 1.40 -0.76 -10.95
N LEU A 57 0.10 -0.54 -10.96
CA LEU A 57 -0.53 0.75 -11.04
C LEU A 57 -1.61 0.81 -9.96
N ALA A 58 -1.74 1.94 -9.30
CA ALA A 58 -2.80 2.20 -8.35
C ALA A 58 -3.41 3.57 -8.61
N ARG A 59 -4.73 3.62 -8.63
CA ARG A 59 -5.50 4.85 -8.71
C ARG A 59 -6.37 4.97 -7.47
N LEU A 60 -6.34 6.13 -6.83
CA LEU A 60 -7.14 6.42 -5.65
C LEU A 60 -8.01 7.64 -5.92
N VAL A 61 -9.31 7.51 -5.66
CA VAL A 61 -10.30 8.60 -5.76
C VAL A 61 -10.92 8.81 -4.39
N ALA A 62 -10.81 10.01 -3.87
CA ALA A 62 -11.37 10.40 -2.58
C ALA A 62 -11.62 11.91 -2.55
N PRO A 63 -12.44 12.43 -1.61
CA PRO A 63 -12.62 13.87 -1.40
C PRO A 63 -11.30 14.60 -1.18
N LYS A 64 -10.39 14.01 -0.40
CA LYS A 64 -9.01 14.45 -0.23
C LYS A 64 -8.04 13.29 -0.49
N VAL A 65 -6.94 13.58 -1.16
CA VAL A 65 -5.85 12.61 -1.39
C VAL A 65 -4.54 13.26 -0.96
N GLU A 66 -3.86 12.63 -0.03
CA GLU A 66 -2.50 12.99 0.38
C GLU A 66 -1.49 12.09 -0.32
N LEU A 67 -0.43 12.70 -0.86
CA LEU A 67 0.71 12.01 -1.44
C LEU A 67 1.92 12.14 -0.51
N TYR A 68 2.50 11.01 -0.12
CA TYR A 68 3.77 10.96 0.59
C TYR A 68 4.81 10.18 -0.21
N LEU A 69 5.95 10.81 -0.46
CA LEU A 69 7.09 10.23 -1.16
C LEU A 69 8.26 10.04 -0.18
N HIS A 70 8.55 8.79 0.16
CA HIS A 70 9.64 8.47 1.07
C HIS A 70 10.95 8.27 0.30
N ARG A 71 11.95 9.08 0.63
CA ARG A 71 13.32 9.02 0.09
C ARG A 71 14.25 8.47 1.16
N THR A 72 15.07 7.50 0.80
CA THR A 72 16.13 6.96 1.67
C THR A 72 17.44 7.73 1.55
N SER A 73 17.60 8.51 0.48
CA SER A 73 18.75 9.40 0.23
C SER A 73 18.25 10.65 -0.48
N PRO A 74 18.83 11.85 -0.18
CA PRO A 74 18.52 13.09 -0.86
C PRO A 74 18.78 13.03 -2.38
N ASP A 75 19.78 12.25 -2.79
CA ASP A 75 20.24 12.17 -4.19
C ASP A 75 19.46 11.14 -5.03
N LEU A 76 18.59 10.37 -4.43
CA LEU A 76 17.80 9.34 -5.12
C LEU A 76 16.32 9.73 -5.20
N PRO A 77 15.62 9.32 -6.27
CA PRO A 77 14.17 9.36 -6.31
C PRO A 77 13.55 8.61 -5.13
N ALA A 78 12.30 8.96 -4.79
CA ALA A 78 11.56 8.25 -3.76
C ALA A 78 11.43 6.76 -4.11
N GLN A 79 11.68 5.90 -3.13
CA GLN A 79 11.58 4.45 -3.29
C GLN A 79 10.23 3.90 -2.82
N VAL A 80 9.53 4.64 -1.97
CA VAL A 80 8.18 4.32 -1.52
C VAL A 80 7.28 5.52 -1.80
N ALA A 81 6.16 5.26 -2.45
CA ALA A 81 5.09 6.22 -2.64
C ALA A 81 3.83 5.72 -1.92
N VAL A 82 3.14 6.64 -1.23
CA VAL A 82 1.87 6.36 -0.55
C VAL A 82 0.85 7.41 -0.97
N LEU A 83 -0.33 6.94 -1.36
CA LEU A 83 -1.54 7.75 -1.48
C LEU A 83 -2.47 7.40 -0.33
N VAL A 84 -3.03 8.39 0.33
CA VAL A 84 -4.08 8.21 1.36
C VAL A 84 -5.30 9.02 0.96
N GLY A 85 -6.43 8.35 0.83
CA GLY A 85 -7.72 8.97 0.64
C GLY A 85 -8.43 9.18 1.96
N THR A 86 -8.99 10.38 2.15
CA THR A 86 -9.79 10.73 3.34
C THR A 86 -11.03 11.52 2.93
N ASP A 87 -11.98 11.65 3.87
CA ASP A 87 -12.94 12.74 3.82
C ASP A 87 -12.28 14.07 4.21
N GLU A 88 -13.07 15.15 4.25
CA GLU A 88 -12.57 16.49 4.58
C GLU A 88 -12.07 16.58 6.03
N GLU A 89 -12.75 15.93 6.96
CA GLU A 89 -12.49 15.99 8.39
C GLU A 89 -11.16 15.31 8.75
N ALA A 90 -10.82 14.19 8.12
CA ALA A 90 -9.55 13.48 8.37
C ALA A 90 -8.37 14.01 7.54
N ALA A 91 -8.56 15.03 6.70
CA ALA A 91 -7.49 15.57 5.84
C ALA A 91 -6.30 16.10 6.64
N GLU A 92 -6.51 16.66 7.82
CA GLU A 92 -5.44 17.21 8.67
C GLU A 92 -4.45 16.16 9.19
N VAL A 93 -4.90 14.89 9.34
CA VAL A 93 -4.06 13.77 9.81
C VAL A 93 -3.53 12.89 8.67
N ALA A 94 -3.95 13.15 7.43
CA ALA A 94 -3.64 12.30 6.27
C ALA A 94 -2.12 12.16 6.02
N HIS A 95 -1.35 13.23 6.19
CA HIS A 95 0.10 13.20 6.01
C HIS A 95 0.80 12.27 7.01
N ASP A 96 0.42 12.35 8.27
CA ASP A 96 0.98 11.50 9.32
C ASP A 96 0.59 10.03 9.13
N ILE A 97 -0.63 9.78 8.64
CA ILE A 97 -1.10 8.44 8.27
C ILE A 97 -0.30 7.92 7.06
N ALA A 98 -0.03 8.76 6.06
CA ALA A 98 0.77 8.36 4.90
C ALA A 98 2.20 7.95 5.30
N MET A 99 2.84 8.70 6.21
CA MET A 99 4.14 8.34 6.78
C MET A 99 4.07 7.02 7.55
N HIS A 100 3.02 6.81 8.33
CA HIS A 100 2.78 5.54 9.03
C HIS A 100 2.66 4.37 8.04
N ILE A 101 1.85 4.51 6.98
CA ILE A 101 1.68 3.48 5.95
C ILE A 101 3.01 3.16 5.25
N ALA A 102 3.83 4.17 4.96
CA ALA A 102 5.15 3.96 4.36
C ALA A 102 6.03 3.06 5.23
N ALA A 103 5.99 3.25 6.55
CA ALA A 103 6.82 2.53 7.52
C ALA A 103 6.27 1.14 7.89
N TYR A 104 4.97 1.02 8.12
CA TYR A 104 4.34 -0.18 8.69
C TYR A 104 3.66 -1.10 7.67
N SER A 105 3.53 -0.67 6.42
CA SER A 105 3.04 -1.49 5.30
C SER A 105 1.74 -2.25 5.60
N PRO A 106 0.67 -1.59 6.07
CA PRO A 106 -0.63 -2.26 6.23
C PRO A 106 -1.14 -2.75 4.87
N LEU A 107 -2.03 -3.74 4.89
CA LEU A 107 -2.64 -4.32 3.70
C LEU A 107 -4.09 -3.87 3.50
N TYR A 108 -4.79 -3.54 4.59
CA TYR A 108 -6.22 -3.21 4.61
C TYR A 108 -6.45 -1.95 5.44
N VAL A 109 -7.52 -1.21 5.16
CA VAL A 109 -7.91 -0.06 5.97
C VAL A 109 -8.56 -0.54 7.27
N THR A 110 -9.60 -1.37 7.16
CA THR A 110 -10.41 -1.89 8.27
C THR A 110 -10.35 -3.41 8.33
N ARG A 111 -10.86 -4.01 9.41
CA ARG A 111 -10.97 -5.48 9.54
C ARG A 111 -11.96 -6.07 8.53
N GLU A 112 -12.98 -5.30 8.17
CA GLU A 112 -14.02 -5.67 7.21
C GLU A 112 -13.48 -5.78 5.78
N ASP A 113 -12.37 -5.09 5.49
CA ASP A 113 -11.70 -5.17 4.19
C ASP A 113 -10.85 -6.44 4.02
N VAL A 114 -10.59 -7.16 5.12
CA VAL A 114 -9.84 -8.43 5.04
C VAL A 114 -10.72 -9.51 4.42
N PRO A 115 -10.30 -10.16 3.31
CA PRO A 115 -11.09 -11.21 2.68
C PRO A 115 -11.46 -12.31 3.67
N VAL A 116 -12.71 -12.79 3.59
CA VAL A 116 -13.25 -13.81 4.51
C VAL A 116 -12.38 -15.07 4.49
N GLU A 117 -11.90 -15.46 3.31
CA GLU A 117 -11.01 -16.62 3.14
C GLU A 117 -9.67 -16.42 3.84
N THR A 118 -9.14 -15.19 3.82
CA THR A 118 -7.90 -14.85 4.54
C THR A 118 -8.11 -14.96 6.04
N VAL A 119 -9.22 -14.40 6.57
CA VAL A 119 -9.56 -14.51 7.99
C VAL A 119 -9.72 -15.95 8.40
N ALA A 120 -10.43 -16.77 7.60
CA ALA A 120 -10.64 -18.20 7.88
C ALA A 120 -9.30 -18.96 7.88
N LYS A 121 -8.43 -18.71 6.91
CA LYS A 121 -7.10 -19.33 6.81
C LYS A 121 -6.23 -18.97 8.01
N GLU A 122 -6.15 -17.70 8.36
CA GLU A 122 -5.33 -17.25 9.51
C GLU A 122 -5.85 -17.83 10.82
N ARG A 123 -7.18 -17.93 10.99
CA ARG A 123 -7.78 -18.57 12.16
C ARG A 123 -7.44 -20.06 12.22
N ALA A 124 -7.52 -20.79 11.12
CA ALA A 124 -7.16 -22.20 11.07
C ALA A 124 -5.68 -22.42 11.42
N ILE A 125 -4.78 -21.60 10.89
CA ILE A 125 -3.35 -21.62 11.22
C ILE A 125 -3.15 -21.36 12.73
N ALA A 126 -3.83 -20.35 13.27
CA ALA A 126 -3.75 -20.02 14.69
C ALA A 126 -4.22 -21.18 15.59
N GLU A 127 -5.29 -21.88 15.21
CA GLU A 127 -5.81 -23.06 15.93
C GLU A 127 -4.82 -24.23 15.88
N GLU A 128 -4.35 -24.59 14.67
CA GLU A 128 -3.39 -25.67 14.47
C GLU A 128 -2.10 -25.43 15.25
N THR A 129 -1.54 -24.24 15.14
CA THR A 129 -0.33 -23.86 15.88
C THR A 129 -0.55 -23.95 17.38
N THR A 130 -1.70 -23.49 17.88
CA THR A 130 -2.01 -23.51 19.30
C THR A 130 -2.14 -24.96 19.85
N ARG A 131 -2.72 -25.87 19.06
CA ARG A 131 -2.80 -27.31 19.40
C ARG A 131 -1.41 -27.95 19.36
N ALA A 132 -0.62 -27.65 18.33
CA ALA A 132 0.75 -28.17 18.20
C ALA A 132 1.65 -27.74 19.38
N GLU A 133 1.41 -26.57 19.97
CA GLU A 133 2.09 -26.10 21.18
C GLU A 133 1.64 -26.81 22.47
N GLY A 134 0.70 -27.76 22.38
CA GLY A 134 0.20 -28.52 23.54
C GLY A 134 -0.65 -27.70 24.52
N LYS A 135 -1.29 -26.63 24.05
CA LYS A 135 -2.14 -25.81 24.90
C LYS A 135 -3.43 -26.57 25.26
N PRO A 136 -3.97 -26.39 26.50
CA PRO A 136 -5.22 -27.03 26.91
C PRO A 136 -6.38 -26.61 25.99
N GLU A 137 -7.23 -27.57 25.59
CA GLU A 137 -8.38 -27.33 24.71
C GLU A 137 -9.26 -26.14 25.17
N LYS A 138 -9.47 -25.99 26.48
CA LYS A 138 -10.25 -24.89 27.06
C LYS A 138 -9.62 -23.51 26.83
N ALA A 139 -8.31 -23.44 26.63
CA ALA A 139 -7.58 -22.19 26.42
C ALA A 139 -7.48 -21.81 24.94
N ILE A 140 -7.65 -22.76 24.02
CA ILE A 140 -7.49 -22.58 22.57
C ILE A 140 -8.30 -21.39 22.05
N PRO A 141 -9.61 -21.25 22.31
CA PRO A 141 -10.39 -20.15 21.75
C PRO A 141 -9.84 -18.77 22.13
N LYS A 142 -9.39 -18.61 23.39
CA LYS A 142 -8.83 -17.36 23.89
C LYS A 142 -7.46 -17.05 23.27
N ILE A 143 -6.62 -18.06 23.11
CA ILE A 143 -5.31 -17.93 22.48
C ILE A 143 -5.47 -17.59 21.01
N VAL A 144 -6.36 -18.28 20.29
CA VAL A 144 -6.68 -18.01 18.88
C VAL A 144 -7.19 -16.57 18.70
N GLN A 145 -8.09 -16.12 19.57
CA GLN A 145 -8.56 -14.73 19.55
C GLN A 145 -7.41 -13.74 19.73
N GLY A 146 -6.46 -14.04 20.63
CA GLY A 146 -5.26 -13.21 20.81
C GLY A 146 -4.37 -13.18 19.55
N ARG A 147 -4.17 -14.34 18.90
CA ARG A 147 -3.41 -14.45 17.64
C ARG A 147 -4.08 -13.68 16.50
N MET A 148 -5.41 -13.80 16.38
CA MET A 148 -6.18 -13.04 15.39
C MET A 148 -6.09 -11.53 15.62
N ASN A 149 -6.12 -11.08 16.88
CA ASN A 149 -5.89 -9.67 17.19
C ASN A 149 -4.47 -9.22 16.79
N GLY A 150 -3.47 -10.08 16.96
CA GLY A 150 -2.11 -9.84 16.48
C GLY A 150 -2.04 -9.70 14.95
N PHE A 151 -2.73 -10.59 14.23
CA PHE A 151 -2.85 -10.53 12.78
C PHE A 151 -3.47 -9.21 12.32
N TYR A 152 -4.60 -8.79 12.91
CA TYR A 152 -5.22 -7.51 12.57
C TYR A 152 -4.30 -6.32 12.88
N LYS A 153 -3.63 -6.31 14.03
CA LYS A 153 -2.66 -5.26 14.37
C LYS A 153 -1.45 -5.19 13.44
N SER A 154 -1.11 -6.27 12.74
CA SER A 154 -0.02 -6.25 11.76
C SER A 154 -0.47 -5.85 10.36
N THR A 155 -1.73 -6.12 9.99
CA THR A 155 -2.20 -6.00 8.60
C THR A 155 -3.24 -4.91 8.36
N VAL A 156 -3.99 -4.50 9.39
CA VAL A 156 -5.09 -3.54 9.29
C VAL A 156 -4.65 -2.18 9.79
N LEU A 157 -4.68 -1.17 8.92
CA LEU A 157 -4.22 0.19 9.20
C LEU A 157 -4.81 0.77 10.49
N LEU A 158 -6.13 0.71 10.64
CA LEU A 158 -6.79 1.33 11.79
C LEU A 158 -6.51 0.60 13.12
N ASP A 159 -6.10 -0.67 13.08
CA ASP A 159 -5.70 -1.45 14.27
C ASP A 159 -4.22 -1.28 14.65
N GLN A 160 -3.40 -0.76 13.75
CA GLN A 160 -1.97 -0.57 14.01
C GLN A 160 -1.75 0.52 15.06
N GLY A 161 -0.75 0.31 15.94
CA GLY A 161 -0.26 1.38 16.80
C GLY A 161 0.36 2.49 15.95
N PHE A 162 -0.04 3.74 16.21
CA PHE A 162 0.40 4.88 15.42
C PHE A 162 1.91 5.11 15.52
N ALA A 163 2.58 5.40 14.41
CA ALA A 163 4.04 5.50 14.36
C ALA A 163 4.63 6.51 15.36
N ARG A 164 3.93 7.63 15.61
CA ARG A 164 4.38 8.67 16.54
C ARG A 164 4.01 8.38 17.98
N ASP A 165 2.96 7.60 18.23
CA ASP A 165 2.54 7.16 19.56
C ASP A 165 1.94 5.74 19.47
N PRO A 166 2.76 4.68 19.64
CA PRO A 166 2.30 3.30 19.53
C PRO A 166 1.24 2.87 20.56
N LYS A 167 1.00 3.68 21.58
CA LYS A 167 -0.06 3.44 22.57
C LYS A 167 -1.45 3.79 22.04
N VAL A 168 -1.52 4.58 20.98
CA VAL A 168 -2.75 5.02 20.32
C VAL A 168 -2.83 4.35 18.96
N SER A 169 -3.99 3.79 18.60
CA SER A 169 -4.17 3.22 17.26
C SER A 169 -4.35 4.31 16.21
N VAL A 170 -4.02 3.98 14.95
CA VAL A 170 -4.33 4.88 13.81
C VAL A 170 -5.83 5.18 13.76
N GLY A 171 -6.69 4.18 14.02
CA GLY A 171 -8.15 4.38 14.09
C GLY A 171 -8.55 5.45 15.08
N LYS A 172 -7.94 5.47 16.27
CA LYS A 172 -8.23 6.50 17.27
C LYS A 172 -7.78 7.90 16.83
N ILE A 173 -6.67 8.02 16.09
CA ILE A 173 -6.23 9.31 15.53
C ILE A 173 -7.27 9.82 14.51
N VAL A 174 -7.78 8.93 13.65
CA VAL A 174 -8.81 9.26 12.66
C VAL A 174 -10.13 9.66 13.34
N ASP A 175 -10.56 8.91 14.37
CA ASP A 175 -11.77 9.19 15.15
C ASP A 175 -11.68 10.55 15.86
N GLN A 176 -10.51 10.91 16.38
CA GLN A 176 -10.27 12.20 17.00
C GLN A 176 -10.36 13.38 16.02
N ALA A 177 -9.98 13.15 14.76
CA ALA A 177 -10.19 14.12 13.68
C ALA A 177 -11.66 14.22 13.23
N GLY A 178 -12.51 13.27 13.66
CA GLY A 178 -13.93 13.22 13.30
C GLY A 178 -14.22 12.75 11.88
N GLY A 179 -13.24 12.13 11.21
CA GLY A 179 -13.34 11.76 9.82
C GLY A 179 -13.05 10.28 9.54
N LYS A 180 -12.75 9.98 8.29
CA LYS A 180 -12.51 8.60 7.80
C LYS A 180 -11.35 8.54 6.82
N VAL A 181 -10.59 7.43 6.87
CA VAL A 181 -9.73 6.99 5.78
C VAL A 181 -10.56 6.15 4.83
N THR A 182 -10.64 6.57 3.57
CA THR A 182 -11.47 5.90 2.54
C THR A 182 -10.70 4.86 1.73
N GLY A 183 -9.37 4.93 1.76
CA GLY A 183 -8.50 4.00 1.07
C GLY A 183 -7.04 4.46 1.11
N PHE A 184 -6.15 3.60 0.69
CA PHE A 184 -4.75 3.95 0.45
C PHE A 184 -4.14 3.09 -0.65
N ALA A 185 -3.04 3.56 -1.21
CA ALA A 185 -2.16 2.77 -2.05
C ALA A 185 -0.72 2.96 -1.59
N ARG A 186 0.05 1.89 -1.54
CA ARG A 186 1.47 1.89 -1.24
C ARG A 186 2.24 1.13 -2.31
N ILE A 187 3.20 1.80 -2.92
CA ILE A 187 4.08 1.18 -3.90
C ILE A 187 5.52 1.38 -3.43
N ARG A 188 6.26 0.27 -3.37
CA ARG A 188 7.71 0.27 -3.15
C ARG A 188 8.40 -0.28 -4.41
N VAL A 189 9.36 0.47 -4.93
CA VAL A 189 10.15 0.05 -6.09
C VAL A 189 11.06 -1.11 -5.70
N GLY A 190 11.14 -2.12 -6.58
CA GLY A 190 12.00 -3.29 -6.37
C GLY A 190 11.50 -4.31 -5.35
N SER A 191 10.32 -4.11 -4.75
CA SER A 191 9.72 -5.12 -3.88
C SER A 191 8.94 -6.17 -4.68
N ALA A 192 8.84 -7.39 -4.13
CA ALA A 192 8.00 -8.46 -4.69
C ALA A 192 6.52 -8.34 -4.26
N GLU A 193 6.20 -7.37 -3.42
CA GLU A 193 4.86 -7.10 -2.89
C GLU A 193 3.93 -6.56 -3.97
#